data_6f56169e9ee5adc97b111c0ae38b08cf
#
_entry.id   6f56169e9ee5adc97b111c0ae38b08cf
#
_cell.length_a   1.000
_cell.length_b   1.000
_cell.length_c   1.000
_cell.angle_alpha   90.00
_cell.angle_beta   90.00
_cell.angle_gamma   90.00
#
_symmetry.space_group_name_H-M   'P 1'
#
loop_
_entity.id
_entity.type
_entity.pdbx_description
1 polymer ?
#
loop_
_entity_poly.entity_id
_entity_poly.type
_entity_poly.pdbx_seq_one_letter_code
_entity_poly.pdbx_strand_id
1 'polypeptide(L)'
;MSDQFFTSKTSLSRNTIPAASTTAKETANRRSFLRSGGQLTLSAMAISMLSGLNAKVASASDKQTKLDIQILNTAIAAEHEAVAAYQVGAESGLLSSAILNVAIQFQGHHKEHIDALSKAVGSLGGEAAGPQPIYQFPVDKLKTETDVLTFAASLERGAVSAYAGAIPLFEQRELSKAAASILADEAMHWAVLRQVLGLNPVPGAFFS
;
A
#
# COMPACT_ATOMS: atom_id res chain seq x y z
N MET A 1 27.46 1.99 -62.59
CA MET A 1 28.91 2.09 -62.38
C MET A 1 29.16 3.11 -61.30
N SER A 2 29.89 2.68 -60.30
CA SER A 2 30.50 3.44 -59.19
C SER A 2 29.69 3.63 -57.95
N ASP A 3 29.90 2.70 -57.03
CA ASP A 3 29.65 2.74 -55.59
C ASP A 3 30.38 3.90 -54.91
N GLN A 4 29.68 4.58 -54.01
CA GLN A 4 30.31 5.38 -52.96
C GLN A 4 29.75 4.92 -51.58
N PHE A 5 30.50 4.13 -50.88
CA PHE A 5 30.30 3.78 -49.47
C PHE A 5 30.59 4.99 -48.57
N PHE A 6 29.60 5.44 -47.85
CA PHE A 6 29.77 6.47 -46.83
C PHE A 6 30.00 5.78 -45.46
N THR A 7 31.26 5.70 -45.02
CA THR A 7 31.62 5.29 -43.68
C THR A 7 31.54 6.48 -42.74
N SER A 8 30.46 6.53 -41.93
CA SER A 8 30.38 7.45 -40.81
C SER A 8 30.92 6.80 -39.56
N LYS A 9 32.07 7.28 -39.08
CA LYS A 9 32.60 6.95 -37.74
C LYS A 9 31.89 7.81 -36.70
N THR A 10 30.94 7.23 -35.94
CA THR A 10 30.39 7.87 -34.78
C THR A 10 31.27 7.63 -33.57
N SER A 11 31.94 8.66 -33.10
CA SER A 11 32.73 8.65 -31.88
C SER A 11 31.77 8.64 -30.68
N LEU A 12 31.79 7.59 -29.86
CA LEU A 12 31.10 7.52 -28.57
C LEU A 12 31.81 8.42 -27.56
N SER A 13 31.22 9.58 -27.30
CA SER A 13 31.59 10.42 -26.17
C SER A 13 31.09 9.76 -24.88
N ARG A 14 32.00 9.38 -24.01
CA ARG A 14 31.70 8.91 -22.64
C ARG A 14 31.26 10.10 -21.81
N ASN A 15 29.98 10.25 -21.59
CA ASN A 15 29.45 11.16 -20.57
C ASN A 15 29.66 10.54 -19.19
N THR A 16 30.62 11.03 -18.47
CA THR A 16 30.80 10.78 -17.04
C THR A 16 29.73 11.57 -16.28
N ILE A 17 28.79 10.86 -15.65
CA ILE A 17 27.79 11.44 -14.76
C ILE A 17 28.49 11.80 -13.44
N PRO A 18 28.46 13.05 -12.97
CA PRO A 18 29.01 13.39 -11.67
C PRO A 18 28.12 12.80 -10.57
N ALA A 19 28.73 12.18 -9.55
CA ALA A 19 28.07 11.69 -8.36
C ALA A 19 27.41 12.89 -7.65
N ALA A 20 26.09 12.89 -7.57
CA ALA A 20 25.34 13.90 -6.83
C ALA A 20 25.58 13.72 -5.33
N SER A 21 26.18 14.73 -4.73
CA SER A 21 26.30 14.90 -3.29
C SER A 21 24.91 14.95 -2.65
N THR A 22 24.54 13.91 -1.93
CA THR A 22 23.28 13.84 -1.16
C THR A 22 23.43 14.76 0.07
N THR A 23 22.78 15.91 0.04
CA THR A 23 22.79 16.86 1.14
C THR A 23 21.94 16.35 2.31
N ALA A 24 22.48 16.47 3.53
CA ALA A 24 21.90 16.06 4.83
C ALA A 24 20.52 16.67 5.18
N LYS A 25 19.91 17.43 4.29
CA LYS A 25 18.57 18.05 4.47
C LYS A 25 17.39 17.11 4.21
N GLU A 26 17.57 16.04 3.40
CA GLU A 26 16.48 15.09 3.13
C GLU A 26 16.20 14.12 4.29
N THR A 27 17.20 13.80 5.10
CA THR A 27 17.04 12.91 6.26
C THR A 27 16.27 13.55 7.42
N ALA A 28 16.26 14.88 7.53
CA ALA A 28 15.53 15.61 8.58
C ALA A 28 14.00 15.59 8.32
N ASN A 29 13.57 15.68 7.05
CA ASN A 29 12.16 15.70 6.69
C ASN A 29 11.47 14.31 6.89
N ARG A 30 12.21 13.22 6.70
CA ARG A 30 11.70 11.86 6.90
C ARG A 30 11.43 11.54 8.37
N ARG A 31 12.29 12.04 9.28
CA ARG A 31 12.10 11.88 10.74
C ARG A 31 10.99 12.78 11.30
N SER A 32 10.76 13.94 10.71
CA SER A 32 9.71 14.86 11.12
C SER A 32 8.32 14.33 10.75
N PHE A 33 8.18 13.70 9.58
CA PHE A 33 6.91 13.09 9.13
C PHE A 33 6.46 11.96 10.06
N LEU A 34 7.39 11.13 10.55
CA LEU A 34 7.10 10.06 11.51
C LEU A 34 6.75 10.55 12.91
N ARG A 35 7.12 11.79 13.26
CA ARG A 35 6.85 12.37 14.60
C ARG A 35 5.56 13.18 14.67
N SER A 36 5.01 13.63 13.54
CA SER A 36 3.82 14.50 13.50
C SER A 36 2.51 13.74 13.28
N GLY A 37 2.56 12.41 13.04
CA GLY A 37 1.41 11.56 12.80
C GLY A 37 0.86 10.92 14.07
N GLY A 38 0.44 11.69 15.02
CA GLY A 38 -0.14 11.21 16.29
C GLY A 38 -1.62 10.80 16.19
N GLN A 39 -2.03 10.17 15.10
CA GLN A 39 -3.27 9.40 15.02
C GLN A 39 -2.97 8.13 14.22
N LEU A 40 -2.79 7.05 14.95
CA LEU A 40 -2.62 5.72 14.40
C LEU A 40 -3.94 5.34 13.72
N THR A 41 -3.95 5.31 12.40
CA THR A 41 -4.97 4.60 11.65
C THR A 41 -4.86 3.10 11.96
N LEU A 42 -5.93 2.33 11.80
CA LEU A 42 -5.90 0.86 11.99
C LEU A 42 -4.78 0.19 11.20
N SER A 43 -4.38 0.76 10.06
CA SER A 43 -3.22 0.30 9.29
C SER A 43 -1.92 0.30 10.11
N ALA A 44 -1.70 1.33 10.95
CA ALA A 44 -0.55 1.36 11.87
C ALA A 44 -0.68 0.37 13.03
N MET A 45 -1.91 0.10 13.49
CA MET A 45 -2.18 -0.96 14.48
C MET A 45 -1.99 -2.35 13.87
N ALA A 46 -2.41 -2.58 12.62
CA ALA A 46 -2.17 -3.82 11.91
C ALA A 46 -0.67 -4.11 11.78
N ILE A 47 0.12 -3.11 11.38
CA ILE A 47 1.59 -3.23 11.31
C ILE A 47 2.19 -3.53 12.70
N SER A 48 1.69 -2.90 13.76
CA SER A 48 2.18 -3.14 15.14
C SER A 48 1.84 -4.53 15.64
N MET A 49 0.66 -5.06 15.31
CA MET A 49 0.28 -6.44 15.64
C MET A 49 1.12 -7.47 14.88
N LEU A 50 1.37 -7.23 13.59
CA LEU A 50 2.21 -8.11 12.78
C LEU A 50 3.68 -8.09 13.23
N SER A 51 4.22 -6.94 13.63
CA SER A 51 5.60 -6.84 14.15
C SER A 51 5.76 -7.33 15.59
N GLY A 52 4.68 -7.41 16.38
CA GLY A 52 4.66 -7.96 17.73
C GLY A 52 4.62 -9.49 17.81
N LEU A 53 4.32 -10.16 16.68
CA LEU A 53 4.30 -11.61 16.57
C LEU A 53 5.72 -12.18 16.40
N ASN A 54 6.60 -11.97 17.38
CA ASN A 54 7.79 -12.79 17.54
C ASN A 54 7.34 -14.19 17.96
N ALA A 55 6.87 -14.99 17.01
CA ALA A 55 6.47 -16.36 17.21
C ALA A 55 7.68 -17.17 17.63
N LYS A 56 7.75 -17.54 18.88
CA LYS A 56 8.55 -18.68 19.30
C LYS A 56 8.04 -19.88 18.49
N VAL A 57 8.88 -20.35 17.60
CA VAL A 57 8.66 -21.57 16.82
C VAL A 57 8.37 -22.70 17.81
N ALA A 58 7.13 -23.12 17.91
CA ALA A 58 6.75 -24.31 18.63
C ALA A 58 5.63 -25.03 17.90
N SER A 59 6.02 -26.10 17.29
CA SER A 59 5.27 -27.28 16.85
C SER A 59 3.84 -27.06 16.36
N ALA A 60 3.69 -27.43 15.15
CA ALA A 60 2.53 -28.02 14.51
C ALA A 60 1.63 -27.08 13.72
N SER A 61 1.25 -27.61 12.58
CA SER A 61 0.24 -27.21 11.61
C SER A 61 -0.91 -26.34 12.17
N ASP A 62 -1.46 -26.71 13.34
CA ASP A 62 -2.60 -26.00 13.93
C ASP A 62 -2.26 -24.59 14.48
N LYS A 63 -1.05 -24.38 14.98
CA LYS A 63 -0.64 -23.05 15.48
C LYS A 63 -0.36 -22.10 14.33
N GLN A 64 0.28 -22.61 13.28
CA GLN A 64 0.56 -21.82 12.11
C GLN A 64 -0.74 -21.48 11.37
N THR A 65 -1.66 -22.43 11.21
CA THR A 65 -2.98 -22.18 10.63
C THR A 65 -3.73 -21.08 11.39
N LYS A 66 -3.68 -21.11 12.73
CA LYS A 66 -4.26 -20.03 13.54
C LYS A 66 -3.59 -18.69 13.32
N LEU A 67 -2.26 -18.67 13.18
CA LEU A 67 -1.52 -17.46 12.88
C LEU A 67 -1.89 -16.91 11.48
N ASP A 68 -1.94 -17.78 10.48
CA ASP A 68 -2.34 -17.41 9.13
C ASP A 68 -3.75 -16.79 9.12
N ILE A 69 -4.71 -17.39 9.85
CA ILE A 69 -6.07 -16.85 10.02
C ILE A 69 -6.03 -15.47 10.70
N GLN A 70 -5.22 -15.27 11.72
CA GLN A 70 -5.09 -13.98 12.40
C GLN A 70 -4.52 -12.91 11.49
N ILE A 71 -3.49 -13.23 10.70
CA ILE A 71 -2.90 -12.31 9.72
C ILE A 71 -3.93 -11.93 8.67
N LEU A 72 -4.62 -12.90 8.08
CA LEU A 72 -5.67 -12.68 7.09
C LEU A 72 -6.81 -11.82 7.65
N ASN A 73 -7.28 -12.09 8.87
CA ASN A 73 -8.32 -11.30 9.50
C ASN A 73 -7.88 -9.87 9.83
N THR A 74 -6.60 -9.67 10.15
CA THR A 74 -6.04 -8.32 10.30
C THR A 74 -6.04 -7.56 8.97
N ALA A 75 -5.69 -8.25 7.89
CA ALA A 75 -5.78 -7.66 6.54
C ALA A 75 -7.23 -7.33 6.18
N ILE A 76 -8.19 -8.25 6.36
CA ILE A 76 -9.62 -8.01 6.12
C ILE A 76 -10.13 -6.78 6.88
N ALA A 77 -9.74 -6.62 8.14
CA ALA A 77 -10.13 -5.46 8.93
C ALA A 77 -9.59 -4.14 8.34
N ALA A 78 -8.35 -4.14 7.83
CA ALA A 78 -7.76 -2.99 7.15
C ALA A 78 -8.44 -2.69 5.80
N GLU A 79 -8.80 -3.72 5.05
CA GLU A 79 -9.54 -3.56 3.80
C GLU A 79 -10.96 -2.97 4.04
N HIS A 80 -11.64 -3.43 5.08
CA HIS A 80 -12.93 -2.83 5.47
C HIS A 80 -12.79 -1.36 5.86
N GLU A 81 -11.71 -0.98 6.56
CA GLU A 81 -11.41 0.41 6.87
C GLU A 81 -11.17 1.22 5.58
N ALA A 82 -10.41 0.68 4.62
CA ALA A 82 -10.18 1.32 3.33
C ALA A 82 -11.49 1.54 2.56
N VAL A 83 -12.37 0.51 2.48
CA VAL A 83 -13.71 0.66 1.87
C VAL A 83 -14.50 1.80 2.50
N ALA A 84 -14.49 1.91 3.83
CA ALA A 84 -15.20 2.98 4.55
C ALA A 84 -14.55 4.35 4.32
N ALA A 85 -13.22 4.43 4.29
CA ALA A 85 -12.49 5.68 4.01
C ALA A 85 -12.77 6.20 2.59
N TYR A 86 -12.74 5.31 1.59
CA TYR A 86 -13.08 5.66 0.22
C TYR A 86 -14.54 6.09 0.08
N GLN A 87 -15.48 5.49 0.85
CA GLN A 87 -16.87 5.92 0.90
C GLN A 87 -16.99 7.36 1.42
N VAL A 88 -16.33 7.67 2.53
CA VAL A 88 -16.30 9.03 3.10
C VAL A 88 -15.70 10.03 2.10
N GLY A 89 -14.62 9.67 1.43
CA GLY A 89 -14.01 10.49 0.38
C GLY A 89 -14.98 10.75 -0.78
N ALA A 90 -15.64 9.71 -1.28
CA ALA A 90 -16.59 9.79 -2.40
C ALA A 90 -17.82 10.65 -2.05
N GLU A 91 -18.32 10.58 -0.80
CA GLU A 91 -19.47 11.33 -0.32
C GLU A 91 -19.14 12.75 0.14
N SER A 92 -17.87 13.11 0.25
CA SER A 92 -17.42 14.41 0.76
C SER A 92 -17.86 15.60 -0.10
N GLY A 93 -18.17 15.36 -1.39
CA GLY A 93 -18.42 16.43 -2.37
C GLY A 93 -17.17 17.24 -2.75
N LEU A 94 -15.99 16.84 -2.29
CA LEU A 94 -14.73 17.53 -2.53
C LEU A 94 -14.00 17.03 -3.79
N LEU A 95 -14.35 15.83 -4.27
CA LEU A 95 -13.67 15.21 -5.41
C LEU A 95 -14.24 15.69 -6.74
N SER A 96 -13.35 16.02 -7.68
CA SER A 96 -13.71 16.21 -9.08
C SER A 96 -14.25 14.89 -9.67
N SER A 97 -15.05 14.97 -10.73
CA SER A 97 -15.68 13.77 -11.34
C SER A 97 -14.66 12.71 -11.76
N ALA A 98 -13.50 13.13 -12.26
CA ALA A 98 -12.44 12.23 -12.69
C ALA A 98 -11.85 11.48 -11.48
N ILE A 99 -11.58 12.18 -10.39
CA ILE A 99 -11.02 11.61 -9.16
C ILE A 99 -12.05 10.74 -8.44
N LEU A 100 -13.32 11.14 -8.43
CA LEU A 100 -14.40 10.32 -7.88
C LEU A 100 -14.50 8.95 -8.55
N ASN A 101 -14.37 8.89 -9.89
CA ASN A 101 -14.36 7.62 -10.61
C ASN A 101 -13.19 6.72 -10.18
N VAL A 102 -12.00 7.29 -10.00
CA VAL A 102 -10.83 6.55 -9.50
C VAL A 102 -11.08 6.05 -8.07
N ALA A 103 -11.64 6.89 -7.20
CA ALA A 103 -11.95 6.52 -5.83
C ALA A 103 -12.96 5.36 -5.75
N ILE A 104 -14.00 5.39 -6.60
CA ILE A 104 -14.99 4.30 -6.70
C ILE A 104 -14.33 2.99 -7.21
N GLN A 105 -13.44 3.09 -8.18
CA GLN A 105 -12.69 1.94 -8.68
C GLN A 105 -11.83 1.32 -7.59
N PHE A 106 -11.04 2.10 -6.88
CA PHE A 106 -10.17 1.60 -5.80
C PHE A 106 -10.99 1.00 -4.65
N GLN A 107 -12.12 1.65 -4.27
CA GLN A 107 -13.05 1.05 -3.33
C GLN A 107 -13.55 -0.32 -3.80
N GLY A 108 -13.78 -0.51 -5.11
CA GLY A 108 -14.13 -1.78 -5.72
C GLY A 108 -13.05 -2.84 -5.52
N HIS A 109 -11.79 -2.48 -5.75
CA HIS A 109 -10.64 -3.37 -5.54
C HIS A 109 -10.53 -3.82 -4.08
N HIS A 110 -10.66 -2.91 -3.10
CA HIS A 110 -10.67 -3.29 -1.67
C HIS A 110 -11.79 -4.26 -1.32
N LYS A 111 -12.98 -4.15 -1.94
CA LYS A 111 -14.06 -5.14 -1.76
C LYS A 111 -13.67 -6.50 -2.32
N GLU A 112 -13.00 -6.56 -3.47
CA GLU A 112 -12.50 -7.79 -4.06
C GLU A 112 -11.37 -8.41 -3.21
N HIS A 113 -10.51 -7.58 -2.60
CA HIS A 113 -9.50 -8.03 -1.63
C HIS A 113 -10.16 -8.70 -0.41
N ILE A 114 -11.21 -8.07 0.17
CA ILE A 114 -11.99 -8.66 1.27
C ILE A 114 -12.55 -10.02 0.87
N ASP A 115 -13.12 -10.13 -0.32
CA ASP A 115 -13.71 -11.40 -0.81
C ASP A 115 -12.65 -12.49 -0.95
N ALA A 116 -11.48 -12.16 -1.50
CA ALA A 116 -10.39 -13.11 -1.67
C ALA A 116 -9.81 -13.57 -0.32
N LEU A 117 -9.56 -12.64 0.59
CA LEU A 117 -9.05 -12.93 1.93
C LEU A 117 -10.05 -13.73 2.76
N SER A 118 -11.35 -13.39 2.68
CA SER A 118 -12.41 -14.11 3.39
C SER A 118 -12.54 -15.56 2.92
N LYS A 119 -12.42 -15.80 1.60
CA LYS A 119 -12.36 -17.17 1.05
C LYS A 119 -11.13 -17.93 1.59
N ALA A 120 -9.97 -17.25 1.69
CA ALA A 120 -8.77 -17.87 2.25
C ALA A 120 -8.97 -18.26 3.73
N VAL A 121 -9.54 -17.36 4.56
CA VAL A 121 -9.88 -17.66 5.97
C VAL A 121 -10.83 -18.85 6.07
N GLY A 122 -11.90 -18.87 5.25
CA GLY A 122 -12.85 -19.99 5.22
C GLY A 122 -12.20 -21.32 4.83
N SER A 123 -11.26 -21.32 3.88
CA SER A 123 -10.51 -22.52 3.46
C SER A 123 -9.62 -23.09 4.56
N LEU A 124 -9.21 -22.25 5.51
CA LEU A 124 -8.45 -22.64 6.69
C LEU A 124 -9.34 -23.06 7.88
N GLY A 125 -10.67 -23.06 7.70
CA GLY A 125 -11.63 -23.38 8.74
C GLY A 125 -11.84 -22.25 9.76
N GLY A 126 -11.45 -21.01 9.41
CA GLY A 126 -11.66 -19.81 10.21
C GLY A 126 -12.96 -19.08 9.85
N GLU A 127 -13.26 -18.06 10.64
CA GLU A 127 -14.32 -17.09 10.37
C GLU A 127 -13.70 -15.76 9.97
N ALA A 128 -14.15 -15.19 8.86
CA ALA A 128 -13.66 -13.92 8.35
C ALA A 128 -14.14 -12.76 9.22
N ALA A 129 -13.25 -11.79 9.48
CA ALA A 129 -13.60 -10.58 10.21
C ALA A 129 -14.62 -9.76 9.40
N GLY A 130 -15.66 -9.28 10.09
CA GLY A 130 -16.61 -8.33 9.51
C GLY A 130 -16.16 -6.88 9.65
N PRO A 131 -16.89 -5.95 8.99
CA PRO A 131 -16.63 -4.52 9.15
C PRO A 131 -16.91 -4.06 10.59
N GLN A 132 -16.20 -3.03 11.02
CA GLN A 132 -16.50 -2.37 12.28
C GLN A 132 -17.79 -1.57 12.19
N PRO A 133 -18.58 -1.45 13.28
CA PRO A 133 -19.81 -0.66 13.27
C PRO A 133 -19.55 0.84 13.07
N ILE A 134 -18.38 1.32 13.44
CA ILE A 134 -17.98 2.73 13.31
C ILE A 134 -16.47 2.80 13.02
N TYR A 135 -16.12 3.59 12.02
CA TYR A 135 -14.73 4.00 11.75
C TYR A 135 -14.57 5.49 12.07
N GLN A 136 -13.40 5.87 12.58
CA GLN A 136 -13.09 7.27 12.88
C GLN A 136 -12.06 7.79 11.89
N PHE A 137 -12.46 8.75 11.07
CA PHE A 137 -11.60 9.42 10.12
C PHE A 137 -11.44 10.90 10.47
N PRO A 138 -10.35 11.55 10.10
CA PRO A 138 -10.10 12.96 10.40
C PRO A 138 -10.90 13.88 9.46
N VAL A 139 -12.22 13.70 9.36
CA VAL A 139 -13.10 14.42 8.43
C VAL A 139 -13.07 15.93 8.64
N ASP A 140 -12.78 16.37 9.86
CA ASP A 140 -12.56 17.77 10.21
C ASP A 140 -11.36 18.41 9.51
N LYS A 141 -10.41 17.59 9.05
CA LYS A 141 -9.21 18.00 8.33
C LYS A 141 -9.33 17.89 6.82
N LEU A 142 -10.35 17.20 6.32
CA LEU A 142 -10.60 17.03 4.89
C LEU A 142 -11.42 18.23 4.37
N LYS A 143 -10.76 19.23 3.79
CA LYS A 143 -11.36 20.47 3.32
C LYS A 143 -11.24 20.68 1.80
N THR A 144 -10.33 19.97 1.18
CA THR A 144 -10.02 20.09 -0.25
C THR A 144 -9.84 18.70 -0.87
N GLU A 145 -9.92 18.60 -2.20
CA GLU A 145 -9.57 17.37 -2.95
C GLU A 145 -8.16 16.88 -2.58
N THR A 146 -7.20 17.80 -2.44
CA THR A 146 -5.82 17.47 -2.06
C THR A 146 -5.75 16.83 -0.67
N ASP A 147 -6.56 17.29 0.30
CA ASP A 147 -6.58 16.68 1.63
C ASP A 147 -7.12 15.25 1.58
N VAL A 148 -8.21 15.02 0.83
CA VAL A 148 -8.79 13.68 0.64
C VAL A 148 -7.78 12.74 -0.05
N LEU A 149 -7.15 13.20 -1.13
CA LEU A 149 -6.14 12.43 -1.86
C LEU A 149 -4.91 12.12 -1.00
N THR A 150 -4.46 13.08 -0.19
CA THR A 150 -3.32 12.89 0.72
C THR A 150 -3.66 11.86 1.79
N PHE A 151 -4.88 11.91 2.33
CA PHE A 151 -5.36 10.94 3.28
C PHE A 151 -5.42 9.54 2.66
N ALA A 152 -6.06 9.39 1.48
CA ALA A 152 -6.09 8.13 0.74
C ALA A 152 -4.69 7.58 0.47
N ALA A 153 -3.77 8.40 -0.06
CA ALA A 153 -2.39 7.99 -0.31
C ALA A 153 -1.64 7.51 0.94
N SER A 154 -2.00 8.02 2.13
CA SER A 154 -1.44 7.53 3.39
C SER A 154 -1.96 6.15 3.78
N LEU A 155 -3.22 5.85 3.47
CA LEU A 155 -3.83 4.54 3.69
C LEU A 155 -3.20 3.48 2.76
N GLU A 156 -3.10 3.78 1.47
CA GLU A 156 -2.48 2.87 0.48
C GLU A 156 -1.03 2.56 0.84
N ARG A 157 -0.26 3.58 1.21
CA ARG A 157 1.12 3.36 1.68
C ARG A 157 1.17 2.47 2.91
N GLY A 158 0.22 2.65 3.82
CA GLY A 158 0.05 1.79 5.00
C GLY A 158 -0.24 0.34 4.62
N ALA A 159 -1.15 0.13 3.65
CA ALA A 159 -1.49 -1.19 3.14
C ALA A 159 -0.29 -1.89 2.50
N VAL A 160 0.47 -1.20 1.63
CA VAL A 160 1.72 -1.75 1.06
C VAL A 160 2.68 -2.21 2.16
N SER A 161 2.89 -1.37 3.22
CA SER A 161 3.75 -1.74 4.35
C SER A 161 3.24 -2.96 5.10
N ALA A 162 1.92 -3.04 5.35
CA ALA A 162 1.29 -4.15 6.06
C ALA A 162 1.44 -5.47 5.30
N TYR A 163 1.11 -5.47 4.01
CA TYR A 163 1.26 -6.68 3.18
C TYR A 163 2.73 -7.10 3.01
N ALA A 164 3.66 -6.15 2.84
CA ALA A 164 5.09 -6.47 2.79
C ALA A 164 5.59 -7.14 4.09
N GLY A 165 5.07 -6.71 5.24
CA GLY A 165 5.37 -7.31 6.53
C GLY A 165 4.69 -8.66 6.75
N ALA A 166 3.50 -8.88 6.19
CA ALA A 166 2.71 -10.10 6.35
C ALA A 166 3.23 -11.27 5.51
N ILE A 167 3.64 -11.02 4.26
CA ILE A 167 4.05 -12.05 3.30
C ILE A 167 5.05 -13.07 3.86
N PRO A 168 6.15 -12.68 4.53
CA PRO A 168 7.13 -13.63 5.05
C PRO A 168 6.64 -14.44 6.25
N LEU A 169 5.49 -14.11 6.83
CA LEU A 169 4.92 -14.79 7.99
C LEU A 169 4.03 -15.98 7.63
N PHE A 170 3.54 -16.04 6.38
CA PHE A 170 2.73 -17.16 5.91
C PHE A 170 3.59 -18.40 5.67
N GLU A 171 3.15 -19.55 6.16
CA GLU A 171 3.74 -20.84 5.82
C GLU A 171 3.26 -21.32 4.45
N GLN A 172 1.99 -21.07 4.12
CA GLN A 172 1.40 -21.49 2.87
C GLN A 172 1.77 -20.52 1.73
N ARG A 173 2.43 -21.05 0.70
CA ARG A 173 2.86 -20.25 -0.47
C ARG A 173 1.71 -19.58 -1.20
N GLU A 174 0.52 -20.20 -1.21
CA GLU A 174 -0.65 -19.63 -1.87
C GLU A 174 -1.16 -18.38 -1.13
N LEU A 175 -1.06 -18.33 0.20
CA LEU A 175 -1.38 -17.13 0.98
C LEU A 175 -0.37 -16.02 0.72
N SER A 176 0.93 -16.34 0.71
CA SER A 176 1.99 -15.39 0.34
C SER A 176 1.78 -14.83 -1.07
N LYS A 177 1.39 -15.69 -2.03
CA LYS A 177 1.09 -15.29 -3.41
C LYS A 177 -0.13 -14.36 -3.49
N ALA A 178 -1.21 -14.68 -2.78
CA ALA A 178 -2.40 -13.84 -2.71
C ALA A 178 -2.07 -12.46 -2.10
N ALA A 179 -1.38 -12.45 -0.96
CA ALA A 179 -0.94 -11.21 -0.30
C ALA A 179 0.00 -10.37 -1.19
N ALA A 180 0.90 -11.01 -1.95
CA ALA A 180 1.77 -10.32 -2.90
C ALA A 180 1.01 -9.72 -4.09
N SER A 181 -0.08 -10.36 -4.54
CA SER A 181 -0.96 -9.81 -5.57
C SER A 181 -1.67 -8.56 -5.08
N ILE A 182 -2.21 -8.59 -3.85
CA ILE A 182 -2.86 -7.43 -3.24
C ILE A 182 -1.83 -6.31 -3.04
N LEU A 183 -0.66 -6.60 -2.48
CA LEU A 183 0.43 -5.63 -2.33
C LEU A 183 0.74 -4.91 -3.63
N ALA A 184 0.78 -5.63 -4.75
CA ALA A 184 1.05 -5.03 -6.06
C ALA A 184 -0.05 -4.04 -6.47
N ASP A 185 -1.32 -4.35 -6.19
CA ASP A 185 -2.45 -3.45 -6.47
C ASP A 185 -2.42 -2.22 -5.56
N GLU A 186 -2.19 -2.39 -4.26
CA GLU A 186 -2.04 -1.28 -3.29
C GLU A 186 -0.89 -0.33 -3.67
N ALA A 187 0.22 -0.88 -4.19
CA ALA A 187 1.32 -0.07 -4.69
C ALA A 187 0.93 0.72 -5.94
N MET A 188 0.08 0.17 -6.82
CA MET A 188 -0.47 0.87 -7.97
C MET A 188 -1.45 1.96 -7.55
N HIS A 189 -2.35 1.72 -6.59
CA HIS A 189 -3.22 2.73 -6.01
C HIS A 189 -2.40 3.90 -5.46
N TRP A 190 -1.41 3.60 -4.63
CA TRP A 190 -0.52 4.61 -4.07
C TRP A 190 0.22 5.41 -5.14
N ALA A 191 0.73 4.75 -6.19
CA ALA A 191 1.41 5.43 -7.29
C ALA A 191 0.48 6.39 -8.06
N VAL A 192 -0.76 5.95 -8.34
CA VAL A 192 -1.77 6.79 -9.01
C VAL A 192 -2.12 8.01 -8.16
N LEU A 193 -2.36 7.83 -6.84
CA LEU A 193 -2.67 8.94 -5.94
C LEU A 193 -1.49 9.93 -5.85
N ARG A 194 -0.26 9.45 -5.81
CA ARG A 194 0.93 10.30 -5.87
C ARG A 194 1.02 11.10 -7.16
N GLN A 195 0.72 10.47 -8.30
CA GLN A 195 0.70 11.14 -9.60
C GLN A 195 -0.32 12.28 -9.62
N VAL A 196 -1.53 12.02 -9.12
CA VAL A 196 -2.60 13.05 -9.04
C VAL A 196 -2.22 14.20 -8.10
N LEU A 197 -1.53 13.90 -7.01
CA LEU A 197 -0.98 14.89 -6.08
C LEU A 197 0.23 15.67 -6.63
N GLY A 198 0.65 15.43 -7.88
CA GLY A 198 1.84 16.06 -8.47
C GLY A 198 3.17 15.58 -7.86
N LEU A 199 3.15 14.45 -7.15
CA LEU A 199 4.32 13.82 -6.57
C LEU A 199 4.91 12.78 -7.54
N ASN A 200 6.20 12.46 -7.38
CA ASN A 200 6.79 11.35 -8.13
C ASN A 200 6.07 10.03 -7.78
N PRO A 201 5.38 9.37 -8.74
CA PRO A 201 4.65 8.13 -8.49
C PRO A 201 5.57 6.97 -8.09
N VAL A 202 6.83 6.99 -8.53
CA VAL A 202 7.85 5.96 -8.26
C VAL A 202 9.04 6.62 -7.56
N PRO A 203 8.94 6.89 -6.24
CA PRO A 203 9.90 7.72 -5.52
C PRO A 203 11.28 7.06 -5.31
N GLY A 204 11.38 5.76 -5.48
CA GLY A 204 12.62 5.00 -5.30
C GLY A 204 12.52 3.58 -5.83
N ALA A 205 13.67 2.89 -5.90
CA ALA A 205 13.74 1.51 -6.37
C ALA A 205 13.24 0.49 -5.32
N PHE A 206 13.15 0.89 -4.07
CA PHE A 206 12.69 0.07 -2.97
C PHE A 206 11.62 0.82 -2.17
N PHE A 207 10.61 0.07 -1.74
CA PHE A 207 9.62 0.59 -0.81
C PHE A 207 10.23 0.69 0.59
N SER A 208 10.12 1.87 1.22
CA SER A 208 10.70 2.16 2.54
C SER A 208 9.77 3.03 3.39
#